data_8e2abb1fb2fcbea5b3b234a167fa1539
#
_entry.id   8e2abb1fb2fcbea5b3b234a167fa1539
#
_cell.length_a   1.000
_cell.length_b   1.000
_cell.length_c   1.000
_cell.angle_alpha   90.00
_cell.angle_beta   90.00
_cell.angle_gamma   90.00
#
_symmetry.space_group_name_H-M   'P 1'
#
loop_
_entity.id
_entity.type
_entity.pdbx_description
1 polymer ?
#
loop_
_entity_poly.entity_id
_entity_poly.type
_entity_poly.pdbx_seq_one_letter_code
_entity_poly.pdbx_strand_id
1 'polypeptide(L)'
;MQELVEYNMKKLSVFTHRLSPAEVPMAMVCLPHPLQTFNASPSCPGQFSSLYGTWTISSGGRFGKQKGQYATLLAPAQLNGRQAYILPEMQATLAPVFLIYLPVLDPEVDSLTPWQHLVLHDWMSEEYSHLEDPFLKLSGFPCSWTFFHHLREQIRREFTLHDHLPEGAQRLLNGLLGSSGIRPHTFVGVHVHRGNYLKVMPNRWKGVVGDKAYLQQAMDWFRARHKDPIFVVTSNGMKWCLENIDTSRGDAVFAGNGQESTPGKDFALLTQCNHTIMTIGTFGFWAAYLAGGDTVYLANFTLPDSEFLKIFRPKAAFLPEWVGSNADLSPLQAQVDPWELNSLLRLV
;
A
#
# COMPACT_ATOMS: atom_id res chain seq x y z
N MET A 1 10.01 -19.26 -3.81
CA MET A 1 9.15 -18.21 -3.22
C MET A 1 8.21 -18.78 -2.16
N GLN A 2 7.54 -19.88 -2.42
CA GLN A 2 6.78 -20.61 -1.40
C GLN A 2 7.70 -21.10 -0.26
N GLU A 3 8.89 -21.58 -0.59
CA GLU A 3 9.91 -22.01 0.39
C GLU A 3 10.43 -20.85 1.26
N LEU A 4 10.56 -19.64 0.72
CA LEU A 4 11.02 -18.46 1.49
C LEU A 4 9.95 -17.98 2.49
N VAL A 5 8.68 -18.05 2.08
CA VAL A 5 7.53 -17.75 2.96
C VAL A 5 7.40 -18.83 4.03
N GLU A 6 7.56 -20.11 3.68
CA GLU A 6 7.53 -21.21 4.64
C GLU A 6 8.76 -21.19 5.58
N TYR A 7 9.93 -20.80 5.10
CA TYR A 7 11.13 -20.64 5.92
C TYR A 7 10.95 -19.53 6.96
N ASN A 8 10.42 -18.38 6.57
CA ASN A 8 10.13 -17.29 7.48
C ASN A 8 9.01 -17.65 8.48
N MET A 9 7.98 -18.38 8.04
CA MET A 9 6.93 -18.91 8.90
C MET A 9 7.44 -19.94 9.90
N LYS A 10 8.36 -20.84 9.50
CA LYS A 10 8.99 -21.81 10.40
C LYS A 10 9.88 -21.13 11.45
N LYS A 11 10.62 -20.09 11.07
CA LYS A 11 11.46 -19.35 12.02
C LYS A 11 10.63 -18.58 13.06
N LEU A 12 9.48 -18.03 12.68
CA LEU A 12 8.51 -17.40 13.59
C LEU A 12 7.83 -18.41 14.52
N SER A 13 7.53 -19.64 14.05
CA SER A 13 6.95 -20.67 14.89
C SER A 13 7.91 -21.20 15.96
N VAL A 14 9.21 -21.22 15.66
CA VAL A 14 10.26 -21.59 16.63
C VAL A 14 10.41 -20.53 17.74
N PHE A 15 10.15 -19.25 17.41
CA PHE A 15 10.16 -18.16 18.42
C PHE A 15 8.93 -18.19 19.33
N THR A 16 7.76 -18.57 18.80
CA THR A 16 6.52 -18.65 19.59
C THR A 16 6.46 -19.90 20.49
N HIS A 17 7.16 -21.00 20.15
CA HIS A 17 7.19 -22.21 20.98
C HIS A 17 8.20 -22.15 22.15
N ARG A 18 9.03 -21.11 22.26
CA ARG A 18 9.95 -20.95 23.40
C ARG A 18 9.43 -20.13 24.57
N LEU A 19 8.24 -19.56 24.47
CA LEU A 19 7.60 -18.88 25.58
C LEU A 19 6.49 -19.76 26.15
N SER A 20 6.85 -20.49 27.23
CA SER A 20 5.88 -21.21 28.06
C SER A 20 4.91 -20.22 28.73
N PRO A 21 3.60 -20.54 28.85
CA PRO A 21 2.60 -19.62 29.42
C PRO A 21 2.73 -19.35 30.92
N ALA A 22 3.76 -19.86 31.58
CA ALA A 22 3.87 -19.82 33.04
C ALA A 22 4.76 -18.73 33.65
N GLU A 23 5.41 -17.87 32.83
CA GLU A 23 6.33 -16.84 33.32
C GLU A 23 6.10 -15.46 32.72
N VAL A 24 4.86 -14.97 32.75
CA VAL A 24 4.59 -13.54 32.51
C VAL A 24 4.31 -12.89 33.87
N PRO A 25 5.20 -12.03 34.39
CA PRO A 25 4.87 -11.26 35.56
C PRO A 25 3.75 -10.26 35.22
N MET A 26 2.74 -10.25 36.06
CA MET A 26 1.66 -9.26 36.03
C MET A 26 2.27 -7.86 36.15
N ALA A 27 2.49 -7.16 35.03
CA ALA A 27 2.86 -5.76 35.02
C ALA A 27 1.58 -4.93 35.05
N MET A 28 1.44 -4.18 36.13
CA MET A 28 0.39 -3.23 36.45
C MET A 28 -0.09 -2.39 35.25
N VAL A 29 -1.41 -2.38 35.09
CA VAL A 29 -2.14 -1.36 34.31
C VAL A 29 -1.93 -0.01 35.01
N CYS A 30 -1.13 0.87 34.45
CA CYS A 30 -1.09 2.27 34.82
C CYS A 30 -2.12 3.05 34.02
N LEU A 31 -3.15 3.51 34.68
CA LEU A 31 -4.10 4.53 34.20
C LEU A 31 -3.38 5.88 34.05
N PRO A 32 -3.79 6.75 33.13
CA PRO A 32 -3.15 8.04 32.92
C PRO A 32 -3.48 9.01 34.05
N HIS A 33 -2.46 9.56 34.68
CA HIS A 33 -2.56 10.71 35.58
C HIS A 33 -2.19 12.01 34.87
N PRO A 34 -2.74 13.16 35.29
CA PRO A 34 -2.72 14.40 34.53
C PRO A 34 -1.39 15.16 34.64
N LEU A 35 -1.09 15.92 33.58
CA LEU A 35 -0.20 17.04 33.41
C LEU A 35 0.59 17.48 34.68
N GLN A 36 1.87 17.16 34.74
CA GLN A 36 2.84 17.88 35.55
C GLN A 36 3.79 18.64 34.65
N THR A 37 3.81 19.95 34.87
CA THR A 37 4.76 20.90 34.29
C THR A 37 6.17 20.56 34.75
N PHE A 38 7.05 20.20 33.80
CA PHE A 38 8.48 20.07 34.11
C PHE A 38 9.20 21.40 33.85
N ASN A 39 9.70 21.96 34.94
CA ASN A 39 10.71 23.03 34.94
C ASN A 39 12.01 22.49 34.37
N ALA A 40 12.55 23.20 33.39
CA ALA A 40 13.85 22.92 32.82
C ALA A 40 14.95 23.16 33.84
N SER A 41 15.83 22.18 34.04
CA SER A 41 17.16 22.34 34.64
C SER A 41 18.22 21.76 33.69
N PRO A 42 19.44 22.34 33.65
CA PRO A 42 20.31 22.19 32.49
C PRO A 42 21.13 20.89 32.51
N SER A 43 21.18 20.29 31.31
CA SER A 43 22.26 19.50 30.72
C SER A 43 23.17 18.65 31.59
N CYS A 44 22.99 17.32 31.46
CA CYS A 44 24.13 16.40 31.48
C CYS A 44 24.43 15.95 30.04
N PRO A 45 25.67 16.08 29.54
CA PRO A 45 26.11 15.49 28.30
C PRO A 45 26.42 14.01 28.58
N GLY A 46 25.52 13.10 28.14
CA GLY A 46 25.81 11.68 28.34
C GLY A 46 24.61 10.75 28.30
N GLN A 47 23.67 10.95 27.39
CA GLN A 47 22.66 9.94 27.10
C GLN A 47 22.61 9.62 25.59
N PHE A 48 23.76 9.27 25.00
CA PHE A 48 23.80 8.33 23.86
C PHE A 48 23.67 6.90 24.40
N SER A 49 22.71 6.64 25.30
CA SER A 49 22.51 5.31 25.82
C SER A 49 21.69 4.51 24.84
N SER A 50 22.41 3.67 24.09
CA SER A 50 21.94 2.44 23.46
C SER A 50 20.84 2.59 22.40
N LEU A 51 21.14 3.31 21.32
CA LEU A 51 20.51 3.03 20.03
C LEU A 51 21.05 1.67 19.52
N TYR A 52 20.57 0.58 20.08
CA TYR A 52 20.89 -0.77 19.58
C TYR A 52 20.27 -0.92 18.20
N GLY A 53 21.01 -0.43 17.21
CA GLY A 53 20.66 -0.49 15.81
C GLY A 53 19.37 0.26 15.44
N THR A 54 19.50 1.51 15.02
CA THR A 54 18.42 2.35 14.52
C THR A 54 18.34 2.28 13.02
N TRP A 55 17.18 1.94 12.50
CA TRP A 55 16.88 1.93 11.08
C TRP A 55 15.84 2.98 10.74
N THR A 56 16.02 3.61 9.59
CA THR A 56 15.04 4.55 9.01
C THR A 56 14.89 4.31 7.51
N ILE A 57 13.95 5.00 6.89
CA ILE A 57 13.76 4.97 5.44
C ILE A 57 13.55 6.38 4.92
N SER A 58 14.16 6.69 3.77
CA SER A 58 13.95 7.97 3.10
C SER A 58 12.48 8.13 2.74
N SER A 59 11.87 9.19 3.26
CA SER A 59 10.48 9.52 2.95
C SER A 59 10.39 10.15 1.56
N GLY A 60 9.51 9.62 0.73
CA GLY A 60 9.34 10.15 -0.61
C GLY A 60 8.05 9.70 -1.29
N GLY A 61 7.66 10.47 -2.30
CA GLY A 61 6.42 10.21 -3.01
C GLY A 61 5.18 10.63 -2.23
N ARG A 62 4.00 10.20 -2.73
CA ARG A 62 2.70 10.53 -2.14
C ARG A 62 2.24 9.45 -1.16
N PHE A 63 1.12 9.70 -0.52
CA PHE A 63 0.46 8.90 0.51
C PHE A 63 0.57 7.36 0.34
N GLY A 64 0.25 6.82 -0.84
CA GLY A 64 0.34 5.38 -1.08
C GLY A 64 1.77 4.82 -1.02
N LYS A 65 2.76 5.57 -1.57
CA LYS A 65 4.17 5.16 -1.53
C LYS A 65 4.74 5.19 -0.11
N GLN A 66 4.40 6.20 0.67
CA GLN A 66 4.88 6.31 2.05
C GLN A 66 4.33 5.21 2.96
N LYS A 67 3.13 4.68 2.70
CA LYS A 67 2.65 3.47 3.39
C LYS A 67 3.51 2.25 3.08
N GLY A 68 3.90 2.08 1.82
CA GLY A 68 4.82 1.02 1.42
C GLY A 68 6.17 1.14 2.14
N GLN A 69 6.73 2.34 2.16
CA GLN A 69 7.98 2.64 2.87
C GLN A 69 7.86 2.36 4.37
N TYR A 70 6.77 2.79 5.01
CA TYR A 70 6.50 2.53 6.43
C TYR A 70 6.47 1.03 6.75
N ALA A 71 5.66 0.26 6.02
CA ALA A 71 5.52 -1.18 6.23
C ALA A 71 6.81 -1.94 5.94
N THR A 72 7.55 -1.51 4.90
CA THR A 72 8.84 -2.10 4.53
C THR A 72 9.95 -1.71 5.49
N LEU A 73 9.89 -0.57 6.15
CA LEU A 73 10.82 -0.25 7.25
C LEU A 73 10.52 -1.13 8.47
N LEU A 74 9.27 -1.18 8.89
CA LEU A 74 8.85 -1.91 10.10
C LEU A 74 9.25 -3.39 10.04
N ALA A 75 8.91 -4.09 8.97
CA ALA A 75 9.04 -5.54 8.92
C ALA A 75 10.50 -6.02 8.85
N PRO A 76 11.39 -5.54 7.97
CA PRO A 76 12.80 -5.90 8.00
C PRO A 76 13.53 -5.42 9.27
N ALA A 77 13.22 -4.25 9.82
CA ALA A 77 13.81 -3.81 11.07
C ALA A 77 13.48 -4.78 12.21
N GLN A 78 12.22 -5.17 12.34
CA GLN A 78 11.78 -6.16 13.33
C GLN A 78 12.43 -7.53 13.11
N LEU A 79 12.55 -7.97 11.86
CA LEU A 79 13.19 -9.25 11.49
C LEU A 79 14.68 -9.28 11.90
N ASN A 80 15.37 -8.14 11.79
CA ASN A 80 16.78 -7.99 12.14
C ASN A 80 17.01 -7.51 13.60
N GLY A 81 15.97 -7.42 14.43
CA GLY A 81 16.05 -6.98 15.83
C GLY A 81 16.47 -5.51 15.99
N ARG A 82 16.08 -4.65 15.04
CA ARG A 82 16.42 -3.23 14.99
C ARG A 82 15.23 -2.34 15.33
N GLN A 83 15.52 -1.15 15.86
CA GLN A 83 14.49 -0.13 16.12
C GLN A 83 14.20 0.66 14.85
N ALA A 84 12.93 0.73 14.47
CA ALA A 84 12.47 1.48 13.31
C ALA A 84 12.01 2.88 13.72
N TYR A 85 12.47 3.90 12.98
CA TYR A 85 12.07 5.29 13.15
C TYR A 85 11.65 5.87 11.80
N ILE A 86 10.52 6.55 11.76
CA ILE A 86 10.08 7.27 10.55
C ILE A 86 10.62 8.72 10.56
N LEU A 87 10.72 9.30 9.37
CA LEU A 87 11.09 10.71 9.25
C LEU A 87 9.88 11.63 9.47
N PRO A 88 10.09 12.90 9.91
CA PRO A 88 9.00 13.85 10.15
C PRO A 88 8.05 14.05 8.96
N GLU A 89 8.57 14.00 7.73
CA GLU A 89 7.77 14.14 6.51
C GLU A 89 6.80 12.97 6.32
N MET A 90 7.20 11.77 6.71
CA MET A 90 6.33 10.60 6.68
C MET A 90 5.23 10.71 7.73
N GLN A 91 5.57 11.14 8.93
CA GLN A 91 4.58 11.44 9.98
C GLN A 91 3.59 12.48 9.49
N ALA A 92 4.05 13.60 8.94
CA ALA A 92 3.18 14.66 8.42
C ALA A 92 2.21 14.18 7.33
N THR A 93 2.61 13.16 6.56
CA THR A 93 1.76 12.58 5.51
C THR A 93 0.77 11.55 6.04
N LEU A 94 1.19 10.69 6.99
CA LEU A 94 0.40 9.53 7.42
C LEU A 94 -0.42 9.78 8.68
N ALA A 95 0.11 10.53 9.66
CA ALA A 95 -0.55 10.76 10.94
C ALA A 95 -1.90 11.50 10.85
N PRO A 96 -2.18 12.37 9.88
CA PRO A 96 -3.53 12.94 9.71
C PRO A 96 -4.62 11.91 9.37
N VAL A 97 -4.23 10.71 8.90
CA VAL A 97 -5.14 9.66 8.44
C VAL A 97 -5.12 8.45 9.38
N PHE A 98 -3.95 8.08 9.90
CA PHE A 98 -3.75 6.85 10.66
C PHE A 98 -3.20 7.07 12.07
N LEU A 99 -3.54 6.15 12.97
CA LEU A 99 -2.94 6.03 14.29
C LEU A 99 -1.59 5.28 14.16
N ILE A 100 -0.57 5.92 13.59
CA ILE A 100 0.74 5.31 13.41
C ILE A 100 1.53 5.26 14.72
N TYR A 101 2.29 4.18 14.95
CA TYR A 101 2.97 3.91 16.21
C TYR A 101 4.49 3.98 16.13
N LEU A 102 5.10 3.91 14.94
CA LEU A 102 6.56 4.07 14.84
C LEU A 102 6.98 5.46 15.31
N PRO A 103 8.01 5.54 16.16
CA PRO A 103 8.54 6.81 16.63
C PRO A 103 9.15 7.61 15.49
N VAL A 104 9.12 8.93 15.64
CA VAL A 104 9.72 9.86 14.68
C VAL A 104 11.17 10.08 15.05
N LEU A 105 12.04 9.99 14.07
CA LEU A 105 13.45 10.29 14.22
C LEU A 105 13.65 11.79 14.38
N ASP A 106 14.37 12.17 15.42
CA ASP A 106 14.76 13.56 15.61
C ASP A 106 15.68 14.02 14.47
N PRO A 107 15.42 15.17 13.82
CA PRO A 107 16.23 15.66 12.70
C PRO A 107 17.71 15.90 13.06
N GLU A 108 18.00 16.26 14.31
CA GLU A 108 19.37 16.45 14.76
C GLU A 108 20.07 15.09 14.88
N VAL A 109 19.38 14.08 15.42
CA VAL A 109 19.87 12.69 15.46
C VAL A 109 20.05 12.13 14.04
N ASP A 110 19.10 12.37 13.11
CA ASP A 110 19.23 11.96 11.72
C ASP A 110 20.50 12.53 11.07
N SER A 111 20.79 13.82 11.30
CA SER A 111 21.94 14.50 10.72
C SER A 111 23.30 14.03 11.28
N LEU A 112 23.34 13.57 12.52
CA LEU A 112 24.56 13.16 13.22
C LEU A 112 24.83 11.66 13.13
N THR A 113 23.84 10.86 12.74
CA THR A 113 23.98 9.41 12.66
C THR A 113 24.80 8.99 11.43
N PRO A 114 25.83 8.12 11.59
CA PRO A 114 26.65 7.64 10.48
C PRO A 114 25.91 6.56 9.68
N TRP A 115 24.92 6.95 8.90
CA TRP A 115 24.08 6.04 8.15
C TRP A 115 24.84 5.23 7.10
N GLN A 116 24.64 3.93 7.10
CA GLN A 116 24.82 3.12 5.92
C GLN A 116 23.54 3.22 5.05
N HIS A 117 23.72 3.35 3.74
CA HIS A 117 22.60 3.52 2.81
C HIS A 117 22.36 2.24 2.01
N LEU A 118 21.11 1.77 2.01
CA LEU A 118 20.69 0.61 1.24
C LEU A 118 19.49 0.95 0.36
N VAL A 119 19.66 0.77 -0.95
CA VAL A 119 18.55 0.87 -1.91
C VAL A 119 17.86 -0.48 -1.99
N LEU A 120 16.58 -0.52 -1.64
CA LEU A 120 15.80 -1.75 -1.67
C LEU A 120 15.26 -2.04 -3.08
N HIS A 121 15.24 -3.31 -3.44
CA HIS A 121 14.36 -3.79 -4.51
C HIS A 121 12.89 -3.71 -4.06
N ASP A 122 11.96 -3.73 -5.02
CA ASP A 122 10.52 -3.79 -4.68
C ASP A 122 10.05 -5.26 -4.48
N TRP A 123 10.84 -6.04 -3.75
CA TRP A 123 10.52 -7.38 -3.27
C TRP A 123 11.49 -7.79 -2.17
N MET A 124 11.04 -8.63 -1.25
CA MET A 124 11.89 -9.19 -0.21
C MET A 124 12.93 -10.14 -0.81
N SER A 125 14.18 -9.98 -0.43
CA SER A 125 15.30 -10.86 -0.72
C SER A 125 15.86 -11.45 0.56
N GLU A 126 16.52 -12.61 0.46
CA GLU A 126 17.13 -13.28 1.62
C GLU A 126 18.20 -12.41 2.29
N GLU A 127 18.95 -11.65 1.51
CA GLU A 127 19.96 -10.69 2.00
C GLU A 127 19.41 -9.70 3.02
N TYR A 128 18.13 -9.29 2.89
CA TYR A 128 17.49 -8.35 3.81
C TYR A 128 17.09 -8.96 5.15
N SER A 129 17.22 -10.28 5.29
CA SER A 129 16.94 -11.00 6.54
C SER A 129 18.16 -11.08 7.47
N HIS A 130 19.33 -10.66 7.01
CA HIS A 130 20.61 -10.83 7.71
C HIS A 130 21.49 -9.58 7.63
N LEU A 131 20.88 -8.40 7.77
CA LEU A 131 21.59 -7.13 7.75
C LEU A 131 22.21 -6.86 9.13
N GLU A 132 23.52 -6.69 9.17
CA GLU A 132 24.28 -6.50 10.41
C GLU A 132 24.43 -5.04 10.81
N ASP A 133 24.26 -4.11 9.86
CA ASP A 133 24.47 -2.69 10.07
C ASP A 133 23.56 -2.12 11.19
N PRO A 134 24.15 -1.52 12.23
CA PRO A 134 23.34 -0.96 13.32
C PRO A 134 22.60 0.32 12.92
N PHE A 135 23.13 1.11 11.98
CA PHE A 135 22.56 2.37 11.53
C PHE A 135 22.29 2.32 10.03
N LEU A 136 21.07 1.97 9.65
CA LEU A 136 20.72 1.75 8.25
C LEU A 136 19.62 2.74 7.80
N LYS A 137 19.89 3.46 6.71
CA LYS A 137 18.93 4.30 6.03
C LYS A 137 18.52 3.67 4.72
N LEU A 138 17.33 3.07 4.74
CA LEU A 138 16.72 2.44 3.57
C LEU A 138 16.26 3.50 2.58
N SER A 139 16.20 3.14 1.30
CA SER A 139 15.68 4.02 0.25
C SER A 139 14.98 3.21 -0.85
N GLY A 140 14.20 3.90 -1.68
CA GLY A 140 13.38 3.30 -2.72
C GLY A 140 11.89 3.54 -2.49
N PHE A 141 11.07 2.87 -3.28
CA PHE A 141 9.61 2.93 -3.17
C PHE A 141 9.00 1.54 -3.01
N PRO A 142 9.51 0.73 -2.06
CA PRO A 142 9.01 -0.63 -1.88
C PRO A 142 7.56 -0.62 -1.46
N CYS A 143 6.76 -1.50 -2.05
CA CYS A 143 5.36 -1.69 -1.72
C CYS A 143 4.95 -3.16 -1.83
N SER A 144 5.92 -4.05 -1.96
CA SER A 144 5.68 -5.49 -2.11
C SER A 144 5.18 -6.11 -0.81
N TRP A 145 4.12 -6.89 -0.90
CA TRP A 145 3.59 -7.66 0.22
C TRP A 145 4.61 -8.63 0.81
N THR A 146 5.60 -9.05 0.03
CA THR A 146 6.63 -10.00 0.46
C THR A 146 7.47 -9.51 1.63
N PHE A 147 7.58 -8.19 1.83
CA PHE A 147 8.27 -7.62 2.99
C PHE A 147 7.50 -7.78 4.30
N PHE A 148 6.17 -7.60 4.28
CA PHE A 148 5.41 -7.33 5.50
C PHE A 148 4.17 -8.20 5.71
N HIS A 149 3.77 -9.03 4.75
CA HIS A 149 2.50 -9.77 4.87
C HIS A 149 2.48 -10.77 6.05
N HIS A 150 3.63 -11.27 6.45
CA HIS A 150 3.75 -12.11 7.65
C HIS A 150 3.41 -11.35 8.95
N LEU A 151 3.44 -10.02 8.93
CA LEU A 151 3.01 -9.12 10.00
C LEU A 151 1.65 -8.46 9.73
N ARG A 152 0.81 -9.04 8.87
CA ARG A 152 -0.43 -8.41 8.39
C ARG A 152 -1.32 -7.84 9.49
N GLU A 153 -1.43 -8.52 10.63
CA GLU A 153 -2.25 -8.04 11.74
C GLU A 153 -1.62 -6.83 12.44
N GLN A 154 -0.31 -6.79 12.54
CA GLN A 154 0.41 -5.61 13.03
C GLN A 154 0.27 -4.45 12.06
N ILE A 155 0.47 -4.68 10.76
CA ILE A 155 0.31 -3.67 9.71
C ILE A 155 -1.11 -3.08 9.71
N ARG A 156 -2.14 -3.90 9.94
CA ARG A 156 -3.52 -3.41 10.07
C ARG A 156 -3.70 -2.49 11.28
N ARG A 157 -3.05 -2.79 12.41
CA ARG A 157 -3.07 -1.90 13.59
C ARG A 157 -2.33 -0.60 13.33
N GLU A 158 -1.15 -0.64 12.68
CA GLU A 158 -0.38 0.55 12.31
C GLU A 158 -1.17 1.50 11.41
N PHE A 159 -2.01 0.95 10.52
CA PHE A 159 -2.85 1.72 9.61
C PHE A 159 -4.32 1.78 10.05
N THR A 160 -4.57 1.81 11.36
CA THR A 160 -5.90 2.12 11.91
C THR A 160 -6.24 3.57 11.59
N LEU A 161 -7.38 3.80 10.96
CA LEU A 161 -7.88 5.14 10.64
C LEU A 161 -8.34 5.88 11.89
N HIS A 162 -8.21 7.21 11.91
CA HIS A 162 -8.89 8.03 12.89
C HIS A 162 -10.41 7.89 12.75
N ASP A 163 -11.16 7.79 13.84
CA ASP A 163 -12.58 7.40 13.91
C ASP A 163 -13.49 8.20 12.97
N HIS A 164 -13.25 9.50 12.82
CA HIS A 164 -14.06 10.38 11.96
C HIS A 164 -14.04 9.99 10.47
N LEU A 165 -12.99 9.28 10.02
CA LEU A 165 -12.83 8.85 8.63
C LEU A 165 -13.72 7.63 8.30
N PRO A 166 -13.61 6.49 9.03
CA PRO A 166 -14.51 5.37 8.78
C PRO A 166 -15.97 5.70 9.09
N GLU A 167 -16.25 6.54 10.09
CA GLU A 167 -17.63 7.04 10.35
C GLU A 167 -18.19 7.82 9.18
N GLY A 168 -17.38 8.71 8.57
CA GLY A 168 -17.78 9.47 7.39
C GLY A 168 -18.04 8.56 6.18
N ALA A 169 -17.17 7.58 5.96
CA ALA A 169 -17.32 6.58 4.91
C ALA A 169 -18.60 5.74 5.13
N GLN A 170 -18.82 5.27 6.35
CA GLN A 170 -19.98 4.45 6.69
C GLN A 170 -21.30 5.23 6.52
N ARG A 171 -21.34 6.53 6.90
CA ARG A 171 -22.52 7.39 6.65
C ARG A 171 -22.82 7.50 5.16
N LEU A 172 -21.78 7.66 4.32
CA LEU A 172 -21.95 7.71 2.87
C LEU A 172 -22.48 6.39 2.33
N LEU A 173 -21.88 5.26 2.68
CA LEU A 173 -22.32 3.93 2.27
C LEU A 173 -23.78 3.65 2.72
N ASN A 174 -24.12 3.99 3.96
CA ASN A 174 -25.49 3.85 4.47
C ASN A 174 -26.50 4.75 3.73
N GLY A 175 -26.09 5.94 3.31
CA GLY A 175 -26.93 6.84 2.49
C GLY A 175 -27.28 6.23 1.13
N LEU A 176 -26.39 5.42 0.55
CA LEU A 176 -26.66 4.71 -0.69
C LEU A 176 -27.72 3.60 -0.52
N LEU A 177 -27.88 3.08 0.71
CA LEU A 177 -28.88 2.07 1.03
C LEU A 177 -30.32 2.62 1.10
N GLY A 178 -30.48 3.91 1.48
CA GLY A 178 -31.78 4.49 1.79
C GLY A 178 -32.66 4.82 0.58
N SER A 179 -32.10 4.91 -0.63
CA SER A 179 -32.81 5.42 -1.81
C SER A 179 -33.59 4.35 -2.60
N SER A 180 -33.30 3.07 -2.42
CA SER A 180 -33.87 2.00 -3.25
C SER A 180 -34.66 0.93 -2.49
N GLY A 181 -34.70 0.98 -1.16
CA GLY A 181 -35.34 -0.07 -0.33
C GLY A 181 -34.66 -1.44 -0.40
N ILE A 182 -33.73 -1.62 -1.29
CA ILE A 182 -32.90 -2.83 -1.44
C ILE A 182 -31.60 -2.60 -0.66
N ARG A 183 -31.34 -3.41 0.36
CA ARG A 183 -30.02 -3.40 1.00
C ARG A 183 -29.03 -4.07 0.06
N PRO A 184 -28.02 -3.35 -0.47
CA PRO A 184 -26.94 -4.02 -1.17
C PRO A 184 -26.28 -5.00 -0.21
N HIS A 185 -26.01 -6.20 -0.69
CA HIS A 185 -25.35 -7.21 0.10
C HIS A 185 -23.83 -7.03 0.12
N THR A 186 -23.29 -6.25 -0.84
CA THR A 186 -21.85 -6.15 -1.06
C THR A 186 -21.47 -4.79 -1.64
N PHE A 187 -20.51 -4.11 -1.04
CA PHE A 187 -19.86 -2.95 -1.62
C PHE A 187 -18.53 -3.34 -2.23
N VAL A 188 -18.28 -2.91 -3.46
CA VAL A 188 -17.00 -3.08 -4.18
C VAL A 188 -16.39 -1.71 -4.40
N GLY A 189 -15.30 -1.41 -3.72
CA GLY A 189 -14.54 -0.18 -3.93
C GLY A 189 -13.81 -0.24 -5.27
N VAL A 190 -13.96 0.77 -6.11
CA VAL A 190 -13.30 0.87 -7.42
C VAL A 190 -12.34 2.04 -7.41
N HIS A 191 -11.04 1.76 -7.42
CA HIS A 191 -10.01 2.79 -7.51
C HIS A 191 -9.42 2.87 -8.90
N VAL A 192 -9.66 3.99 -9.59
CA VAL A 192 -9.14 4.26 -10.94
C VAL A 192 -8.05 5.32 -10.87
N HIS A 193 -6.80 4.90 -11.04
CA HIS A 193 -5.67 5.83 -11.10
C HIS A 193 -5.43 6.28 -12.53
N ARG A 194 -5.45 7.60 -12.74
CA ARG A 194 -5.16 8.24 -14.02
C ARG A 194 -4.07 9.30 -13.86
N GLY A 195 -4.41 10.55 -13.70
CA GLY A 195 -3.48 11.64 -13.39
C GLY A 195 -2.19 11.60 -14.22
N ASN A 196 -1.05 11.64 -13.55
CA ASN A 196 0.26 11.59 -14.19
C ASN A 196 0.58 10.26 -14.90
N TYR A 197 -0.12 9.16 -14.57
CA TYR A 197 0.12 7.85 -15.18
C TYR A 197 -0.30 7.80 -16.65
N LEU A 198 -1.21 8.68 -17.08
CA LEU A 198 -1.53 8.85 -18.51
C LEU A 198 -0.30 9.22 -19.36
N LYS A 199 0.71 9.88 -18.76
CA LYS A 199 1.97 10.25 -19.41
C LYS A 199 3.11 9.30 -19.07
N VAL A 200 3.21 8.90 -17.80
CA VAL A 200 4.34 8.09 -17.30
C VAL A 200 4.28 6.67 -17.85
N MET A 201 3.10 6.07 -17.91
CA MET A 201 2.97 4.68 -18.36
C MET A 201 3.41 4.50 -19.80
N PRO A 202 2.84 5.18 -20.81
CA PRO A 202 3.28 4.98 -22.19
C PRO A 202 4.69 5.49 -22.46
N ASN A 203 5.06 6.65 -21.92
CA ASN A 203 6.31 7.32 -22.32
C ASN A 203 7.55 6.80 -21.60
N ARG A 204 7.41 6.33 -20.36
CA ARG A 204 8.55 5.89 -19.55
C ARG A 204 8.59 4.38 -19.36
N TRP A 205 7.42 3.75 -19.21
CA TRP A 205 7.33 2.37 -18.77
C TRP A 205 6.79 1.41 -19.84
N LYS A 206 6.62 1.86 -21.08
CA LYS A 206 6.01 1.04 -22.15
C LYS A 206 4.77 0.31 -21.64
N GLY A 207 3.88 1.06 -21.01
CA GLY A 207 2.72 0.51 -20.31
C GLY A 207 1.44 1.28 -20.59
N VAL A 208 0.33 0.72 -20.15
CA VAL A 208 -1.01 1.31 -20.26
C VAL A 208 -1.63 1.57 -18.90
N VAL A 209 -2.68 2.37 -18.85
CA VAL A 209 -3.56 2.54 -17.70
C VAL A 209 -4.84 1.73 -17.89
N GLY A 210 -5.57 1.47 -16.81
CA GLY A 210 -6.87 0.80 -16.89
C GLY A 210 -7.84 1.53 -17.82
N ASP A 211 -8.41 0.80 -18.75
CA ASP A 211 -9.38 1.27 -19.73
C ASP A 211 -10.82 0.88 -19.35
N LYS A 212 -11.77 1.26 -20.22
CA LYS A 212 -13.20 0.93 -20.05
C LYS A 212 -13.43 -0.58 -20.07
N ALA A 213 -12.75 -1.31 -20.94
CA ALA A 213 -12.96 -2.76 -21.11
C ALA A 213 -12.50 -3.53 -19.87
N TYR A 214 -11.34 -3.14 -19.30
CA TYR A 214 -10.86 -3.68 -18.03
C TYR A 214 -11.86 -3.47 -16.90
N LEU A 215 -12.35 -2.22 -16.73
CA LEU A 215 -13.30 -1.91 -15.65
C LEU A 215 -14.60 -2.70 -15.81
N GLN A 216 -15.13 -2.79 -17.03
CA GLN A 216 -16.33 -3.58 -17.30
C GLN A 216 -16.11 -5.05 -16.95
N GLN A 217 -15.01 -5.66 -17.39
CA GLN A 217 -14.67 -7.05 -17.10
C GLN A 217 -14.51 -7.29 -15.58
N ALA A 218 -13.85 -6.38 -14.86
CA ALA A 218 -13.68 -6.47 -13.41
C ALA A 218 -15.02 -6.37 -12.67
N MET A 219 -15.88 -5.43 -13.07
CA MET A 219 -17.22 -5.28 -12.50
C MET A 219 -18.09 -6.52 -12.79
N ASP A 220 -18.05 -7.07 -13.98
CA ASP A 220 -18.80 -8.27 -14.34
C ASP A 220 -18.30 -9.51 -13.59
N TRP A 221 -16.99 -9.57 -13.28
CA TRP A 221 -16.43 -10.61 -12.43
C TRP A 221 -17.09 -10.63 -11.02
N PHE A 222 -17.30 -9.44 -10.42
CA PHE A 222 -18.00 -9.32 -9.14
C PHE A 222 -19.49 -9.59 -9.25
N ARG A 223 -20.16 -9.11 -10.31
CA ARG A 223 -21.58 -9.37 -10.56
C ARG A 223 -21.91 -10.85 -10.67
N ALA A 224 -20.98 -11.64 -11.21
CA ALA A 224 -21.13 -13.08 -11.34
C ALA A 224 -20.96 -13.85 -10.03
N ARG A 225 -20.35 -13.26 -9.00
CA ARG A 225 -19.94 -13.93 -7.76
C ARG A 225 -20.64 -13.42 -6.51
N HIS A 226 -21.07 -12.18 -6.53
CA HIS A 226 -21.66 -11.53 -5.37
C HIS A 226 -23.08 -11.06 -5.71
N LYS A 227 -23.98 -11.21 -4.72
CA LYS A 227 -25.35 -10.79 -4.87
C LYS A 227 -25.45 -9.27 -4.75
N ASP A 228 -26.10 -8.64 -5.74
CA ASP A 228 -26.43 -7.21 -5.76
C ASP A 228 -25.23 -6.31 -5.36
N PRO A 229 -24.06 -6.41 -6.01
CA PRO A 229 -22.91 -5.58 -5.68
C PRO A 229 -23.16 -4.13 -6.09
N ILE A 230 -22.72 -3.20 -5.23
CA ILE A 230 -22.67 -1.77 -5.54
C ILE A 230 -21.21 -1.36 -5.67
N PHE A 231 -20.88 -0.76 -6.81
CA PHE A 231 -19.54 -0.29 -7.13
C PHE A 231 -19.36 1.16 -6.70
N VAL A 232 -18.46 1.39 -5.74
CA VAL A 232 -18.18 2.72 -5.19
C VAL A 232 -16.89 3.23 -5.81
N VAL A 233 -17.02 4.15 -6.76
CA VAL A 233 -15.92 4.61 -7.62
C VAL A 233 -15.24 5.83 -7.01
N THR A 234 -13.90 5.74 -6.85
CA THR A 234 -13.01 6.86 -6.55
C THR A 234 -11.90 6.97 -7.60
N SER A 235 -11.48 8.17 -7.93
CA SER A 235 -10.48 8.40 -8.97
C SER A 235 -9.90 9.80 -8.89
N ASN A 236 -8.62 9.96 -9.26
CA ASN A 236 -8.03 11.26 -9.59
C ASN A 236 -8.32 11.70 -11.04
N GLY A 237 -9.14 10.96 -11.76
CA GLY A 237 -9.67 11.24 -13.10
C GLY A 237 -11.18 11.02 -13.16
N MET A 238 -11.94 11.55 -12.19
CA MET A 238 -13.37 11.30 -12.01
C MET A 238 -14.20 11.61 -13.27
N LYS A 239 -13.86 12.69 -13.99
CA LYS A 239 -14.57 13.01 -15.24
C LYS A 239 -14.51 11.85 -16.24
N TRP A 240 -13.33 11.26 -16.42
CA TRP A 240 -13.19 10.09 -17.30
C TRP A 240 -14.03 8.91 -16.80
N CYS A 241 -14.07 8.67 -15.48
CA CYS A 241 -14.87 7.59 -14.92
C CYS A 241 -16.37 7.78 -15.22
N LEU A 242 -16.90 9.00 -15.06
CA LEU A 242 -18.27 9.34 -15.39
C LEU A 242 -18.63 9.11 -16.87
N GLU A 243 -17.66 9.32 -17.77
CA GLU A 243 -17.84 9.15 -19.21
C GLU A 243 -17.69 7.70 -19.69
N ASN A 244 -16.97 6.86 -18.92
CA ASN A 244 -16.52 5.53 -19.40
C ASN A 244 -17.04 4.34 -18.59
N ILE A 245 -17.49 4.53 -17.35
CA ILE A 245 -18.10 3.44 -16.58
C ILE A 245 -19.59 3.38 -16.90
N ASP A 246 -20.04 2.17 -17.27
CA ASP A 246 -21.43 1.91 -17.56
C ASP A 246 -22.28 1.92 -16.26
N THR A 247 -23.20 2.86 -16.16
CA THR A 247 -24.13 3.02 -15.03
C THR A 247 -25.55 2.54 -15.36
N SER A 248 -25.78 1.96 -16.51
CA SER A 248 -27.13 1.57 -16.98
C SER A 248 -27.85 0.58 -16.05
N ARG A 249 -27.07 -0.20 -15.27
CA ARG A 249 -27.59 -1.16 -14.28
C ARG A 249 -27.96 -0.51 -12.94
N GLY A 250 -27.61 0.75 -12.72
CA GLY A 250 -27.85 1.45 -11.45
C GLY A 250 -27.01 0.96 -10.26
N ASP A 251 -25.97 0.19 -10.53
CA ASP A 251 -25.11 -0.45 -9.52
C ASP A 251 -23.75 0.24 -9.32
N ALA A 252 -23.52 1.38 -9.95
CA ALA A 252 -22.27 2.15 -9.81
C ALA A 252 -22.56 3.56 -9.25
N VAL A 253 -21.77 3.97 -8.26
CA VAL A 253 -21.83 5.26 -7.58
C VAL A 253 -20.46 5.92 -7.61
N PHE A 254 -20.43 7.20 -7.99
CA PHE A 254 -19.20 8.01 -8.01
C PHE A 254 -19.11 8.82 -6.72
N ALA A 255 -18.12 8.49 -5.87
CA ALA A 255 -18.07 8.98 -4.51
C ALA A 255 -16.82 9.81 -4.17
N GLY A 256 -15.77 9.72 -4.97
CA GLY A 256 -14.57 10.51 -4.77
C GLY A 256 -14.71 11.96 -5.26
N ASN A 257 -13.98 12.87 -4.62
CA ASN A 257 -13.89 14.25 -5.06
C ASN A 257 -12.78 14.52 -6.09
N GLY A 258 -11.97 13.50 -6.41
CA GLY A 258 -10.85 13.60 -7.34
C GLY A 258 -9.64 14.39 -6.81
N GLN A 259 -9.64 14.79 -5.55
CA GLN A 259 -8.58 15.62 -4.96
C GLN A 259 -7.51 14.75 -4.29
N GLU A 260 -6.33 14.69 -4.91
CA GLU A 260 -5.17 13.99 -4.34
C GLU A 260 -4.59 14.66 -3.09
N SER A 261 -4.96 15.90 -2.79
CA SER A 261 -4.53 16.65 -1.62
C SER A 261 -5.19 16.20 -0.31
N THR A 262 -6.35 15.55 -0.38
CA THR A 262 -7.09 15.03 0.78
C THR A 262 -7.43 13.55 0.61
N PRO A 263 -6.40 12.67 0.57
CA PRO A 263 -6.58 11.27 0.20
C PRO A 263 -7.33 10.45 1.25
N GLY A 264 -7.37 10.91 2.50
CA GLY A 264 -7.89 10.14 3.64
C GLY A 264 -9.35 9.74 3.50
N LYS A 265 -10.21 10.61 2.96
CA LYS A 265 -11.65 10.32 2.79
C LYS A 265 -11.90 9.24 1.74
N ASP A 266 -11.30 9.38 0.56
CA ASP A 266 -11.43 8.39 -0.51
C ASP A 266 -10.80 7.06 -0.10
N PHE A 267 -9.68 7.12 0.62
CA PHE A 267 -9.03 5.94 1.16
C PHE A 267 -9.89 5.21 2.19
N ALA A 268 -10.44 5.94 3.17
CA ALA A 268 -11.34 5.39 4.17
C ALA A 268 -12.58 4.75 3.51
N LEU A 269 -13.16 5.42 2.52
CA LEU A 269 -14.31 4.88 1.80
C LEU A 269 -14.00 3.54 1.14
N LEU A 270 -12.88 3.43 0.44
CA LEU A 270 -12.45 2.18 -0.21
C LEU A 270 -12.20 1.07 0.82
N THR A 271 -11.58 1.38 1.97
CA THR A 271 -11.30 0.38 3.01
C THR A 271 -12.54 -0.09 3.78
N GLN A 272 -13.65 0.64 3.70
CA GLN A 272 -14.94 0.23 4.26
C GLN A 272 -15.79 -0.60 3.27
N CYS A 273 -15.36 -0.74 2.02
CA CYS A 273 -15.97 -1.67 1.08
C CYS A 273 -15.55 -3.11 1.39
N ASN A 274 -16.37 -4.09 0.98
CA ASN A 274 -16.11 -5.50 1.21
C ASN A 274 -15.02 -6.03 0.28
N HIS A 275 -14.95 -5.53 -0.96
CA HIS A 275 -14.07 -5.99 -2.02
C HIS A 275 -13.49 -4.81 -2.80
N THR A 276 -12.52 -5.06 -3.68
CA THR A 276 -11.83 -3.98 -4.40
C THR A 276 -11.58 -4.32 -5.87
N ILE A 277 -11.81 -3.34 -6.73
CA ILE A 277 -11.25 -3.26 -8.08
C ILE A 277 -10.20 -2.15 -8.08
N MET A 278 -8.99 -2.45 -8.51
CA MET A 278 -7.94 -1.45 -8.64
C MET A 278 -7.28 -1.50 -10.02
N THR A 279 -6.91 -0.35 -10.53
CA THR A 279 -6.08 -0.27 -11.72
C THR A 279 -4.61 -0.47 -11.34
N ILE A 280 -3.82 0.58 -11.33
CA ILE A 280 -2.39 0.56 -10.99
C ILE A 280 -2.10 1.52 -9.84
N GLY A 281 -0.97 1.32 -9.18
CA GLY A 281 -0.44 2.23 -8.16
C GLY A 281 -0.72 1.81 -6.72
N THR A 282 0.11 2.37 -5.85
CA THR A 282 0.19 1.98 -4.43
C THR A 282 -1.02 2.39 -3.60
N PHE A 283 -1.78 3.40 -4.03
CA PHE A 283 -3.00 3.81 -3.32
C PHE A 283 -4.06 2.71 -3.38
N GLY A 284 -4.33 2.19 -4.59
CA GLY A 284 -5.28 1.09 -4.80
C GLY A 284 -4.83 -0.20 -4.11
N PHE A 285 -3.53 -0.52 -4.18
CA PHE A 285 -2.96 -1.66 -3.47
C PHE A 285 -3.28 -1.61 -1.97
N TRP A 286 -2.99 -0.49 -1.31
CA TRP A 286 -3.21 -0.35 0.13
C TRP A 286 -4.68 -0.31 0.51
N ALA A 287 -5.54 0.28 -0.33
CA ALA A 287 -6.98 0.23 -0.11
C ALA A 287 -7.49 -1.22 -0.14
N ALA A 288 -7.10 -1.99 -1.15
CA ALA A 288 -7.44 -3.41 -1.27
C ALA A 288 -6.87 -4.25 -0.12
N TYR A 289 -5.59 -4.03 0.24
CA TYR A 289 -4.92 -4.76 1.31
C TYR A 289 -5.61 -4.57 2.67
N LEU A 290 -6.06 -3.36 2.97
CA LEU A 290 -6.73 -3.06 4.24
C LEU A 290 -8.22 -3.42 4.22
N ALA A 291 -8.91 -3.31 3.08
CA ALA A 291 -10.27 -3.83 2.92
C ALA A 291 -10.34 -5.35 3.14
N GLY A 292 -9.39 -6.09 2.57
CA GLY A 292 -9.14 -7.51 2.87
C GLY A 292 -10.12 -8.51 2.26
N GLY A 293 -10.99 -8.10 1.34
CA GLY A 293 -11.86 -8.98 0.56
C GLY A 293 -11.26 -9.39 -0.79
N ASP A 294 -12.09 -9.93 -1.67
CA ASP A 294 -11.68 -10.25 -3.04
C ASP A 294 -11.18 -9.00 -3.74
N THR A 295 -10.10 -9.14 -4.50
CA THR A 295 -9.52 -8.04 -5.26
C THR A 295 -9.28 -8.44 -6.69
N VAL A 296 -9.76 -7.60 -7.62
CA VAL A 296 -9.39 -7.67 -9.05
C VAL A 296 -8.46 -6.50 -9.36
N TYR A 297 -7.30 -6.79 -9.95
CA TYR A 297 -6.30 -5.80 -10.32
C TYR A 297 -5.92 -5.86 -11.79
N LEU A 298 -5.46 -4.74 -12.35
CA LEU A 298 -4.95 -4.66 -13.72
C LEU A 298 -3.59 -5.37 -13.78
N ALA A 299 -3.52 -6.49 -14.50
CA ALA A 299 -2.32 -7.29 -14.68
C ALA A 299 -1.68 -7.01 -16.05
N ASN A 300 -0.40 -7.35 -16.18
CA ASN A 300 0.35 -7.30 -17.45
C ASN A 300 0.21 -5.97 -18.21
N PHE A 301 0.27 -4.87 -17.47
CA PHE A 301 0.02 -3.53 -17.98
C PHE A 301 1.23 -2.87 -18.66
N THR A 302 2.33 -3.59 -18.84
CA THR A 302 3.53 -3.13 -19.57
C THR A 302 3.94 -4.16 -20.61
N LEU A 303 4.66 -3.70 -21.65
CA LEU A 303 5.34 -4.63 -22.57
C LEU A 303 6.40 -5.45 -21.83
N PRO A 304 6.72 -6.67 -22.31
CA PRO A 304 7.69 -7.55 -21.66
C PRO A 304 9.10 -7.00 -21.56
N ASP A 305 9.50 -6.11 -22.47
CA ASP A 305 10.79 -5.43 -22.52
C ASP A 305 10.83 -4.11 -21.75
N SER A 306 9.83 -3.82 -20.95
CA SER A 306 9.76 -2.59 -20.15
C SER A 306 10.85 -2.56 -19.09
N GLU A 307 11.57 -1.43 -18.99
CA GLU A 307 12.52 -1.15 -17.89
C GLU A 307 11.85 -1.19 -16.51
N PHE A 308 10.53 -0.98 -16.46
CA PHE A 308 9.76 -1.09 -15.21
C PHE A 308 9.85 -2.49 -14.60
N LEU A 309 9.93 -3.55 -15.40
CA LEU A 309 10.02 -4.94 -14.93
C LEU A 309 11.37 -5.29 -14.30
N LYS A 310 12.39 -4.43 -14.43
CA LYS A 310 13.66 -4.57 -13.70
C LYS A 310 13.54 -4.20 -12.22
N ILE A 311 12.60 -3.29 -11.91
CA ILE A 311 12.36 -2.76 -10.56
C ILE A 311 11.02 -3.20 -9.96
N PHE A 312 10.20 -3.91 -10.71
CA PHE A 312 8.86 -4.36 -10.32
C PHE A 312 8.64 -5.81 -10.71
N ARG A 313 8.21 -6.62 -9.75
CA ARG A 313 7.87 -8.03 -9.96
C ARG A 313 6.38 -8.24 -9.67
N PRO A 314 5.54 -8.51 -10.70
CA PRO A 314 4.09 -8.67 -10.51
C PRO A 314 3.73 -9.68 -9.42
N LYS A 315 4.42 -10.84 -9.37
CA LYS A 315 4.20 -11.89 -8.36
C LYS A 315 4.58 -11.47 -6.93
N ALA A 316 5.42 -10.46 -6.78
CA ALA A 316 5.79 -9.91 -5.48
C ALA A 316 4.96 -8.68 -5.13
N ALA A 317 4.33 -8.03 -6.12
CA ALA A 317 3.55 -6.82 -5.93
C ALA A 317 2.10 -7.09 -5.50
N PHE A 318 1.47 -8.13 -6.05
CA PHE A 318 0.07 -8.47 -5.79
C PHE A 318 -0.03 -9.77 -5.00
N LEU A 319 -0.95 -9.84 -4.05
CA LEU A 319 -1.17 -11.05 -3.25
C LEU A 319 -1.59 -12.23 -4.15
N PRO A 320 -1.13 -13.45 -3.84
CA PRO A 320 -1.42 -14.63 -4.67
C PRO A 320 -2.91 -14.96 -4.84
N GLU A 321 -3.73 -14.60 -3.86
CA GLU A 321 -5.18 -14.78 -3.86
C GLU A 321 -5.95 -13.72 -4.66
N TRP A 322 -5.29 -12.63 -5.07
CA TRP A 322 -5.92 -11.58 -5.89
C TRP A 322 -6.02 -12.00 -7.34
N VAL A 323 -7.04 -11.53 -8.02
CA VAL A 323 -7.34 -11.89 -9.40
C VAL A 323 -6.78 -10.85 -10.36
N GLY A 324 -5.81 -11.24 -11.17
CA GLY A 324 -5.26 -10.39 -12.23
C GLY A 324 -6.12 -10.45 -13.50
N SER A 325 -6.57 -9.29 -13.98
CA SER A 325 -7.21 -9.14 -15.29
C SER A 325 -6.25 -8.42 -16.24
N ASN A 326 -5.93 -9.03 -17.36
CA ASN A 326 -4.90 -8.55 -18.29
C ASN A 326 -5.29 -7.22 -18.93
N ALA A 327 -4.32 -6.31 -19.00
CA ALA A 327 -4.45 -5.07 -19.74
C ALA A 327 -4.44 -5.32 -21.26
N ASP A 328 -5.15 -4.49 -22.00
CA ASP A 328 -4.99 -4.40 -23.46
C ASP A 328 -3.75 -3.56 -23.81
N LEU A 329 -2.75 -4.17 -24.38
CA LEU A 329 -1.50 -3.52 -24.81
C LEU A 329 -1.51 -3.09 -26.29
N SER A 330 -2.59 -3.33 -27.01
CA SER A 330 -2.71 -2.97 -28.44
C SER A 330 -2.45 -1.48 -28.74
N PRO A 331 -2.80 -0.52 -27.86
CA PRO A 331 -2.47 0.88 -28.08
C PRO A 331 -0.97 1.17 -28.16
N LEU A 332 -0.13 0.36 -27.48
CA LEU A 332 1.34 0.50 -27.52
C LEU A 332 1.93 -0.14 -28.78
N GLN A 333 1.35 -1.24 -29.23
CA GLN A 333 1.80 -1.95 -30.45
C GLN A 333 1.52 -1.15 -31.73
N ALA A 334 0.43 -0.39 -31.74
CA ALA A 334 0.09 0.49 -32.87
C ALA A 334 1.03 1.71 -33.01
N GLN A 335 1.86 2.01 -32.00
CA GLN A 335 2.85 3.10 -32.04
C GLN A 335 4.22 2.63 -32.56
N VAL A 336 4.44 1.34 -32.74
CA VAL A 336 5.65 0.82 -33.41
C VAL A 336 5.49 1.10 -34.90
N ASP A 337 6.37 1.94 -35.43
CA ASP A 337 6.35 2.41 -36.83
C ASP A 337 6.29 1.19 -37.78
N PRO A 338 5.38 1.15 -38.78
CA PRO A 338 5.31 0.06 -39.76
C PRO A 338 6.62 -0.25 -40.47
N TRP A 339 7.57 0.71 -40.47
CA TRP A 339 8.91 0.54 -41.03
C TRP A 339 9.82 -0.36 -40.17
N GLU A 340 9.72 -0.35 -38.86
CA GLU A 340 10.49 -1.25 -37.99
C GLU A 340 9.99 -2.69 -38.10
N LEU A 341 8.69 -2.91 -38.26
CA LEU A 341 8.12 -4.24 -38.45
C LEU A 341 8.59 -4.90 -39.76
N ASN A 342 8.70 -4.11 -40.83
CA ASN A 342 9.22 -4.57 -42.11
C ASN A 342 10.74 -4.81 -42.14
N SER A 343 11.49 -4.19 -41.25
CA SER A 343 12.93 -4.43 -41.12
C SER A 343 13.22 -5.74 -40.37
N LEU A 344 12.42 -6.09 -39.39
CA LEU A 344 12.52 -7.35 -38.63
C LEU A 344 12.07 -8.57 -39.46
N LEU A 345 11.05 -8.40 -40.34
CA LEU A 345 10.58 -9.46 -41.24
C LEU A 345 11.53 -9.72 -42.44
N ARG A 346 12.50 -8.83 -42.70
CA ARG A 346 13.53 -9.04 -43.73
C ARG A 346 14.81 -9.70 -43.21
N LEU A 347 14.89 -9.96 -41.90
CA LEU A 347 16.02 -10.62 -41.24
C LEU A 347 15.73 -12.08 -40.83
N VAL A 348 14.54 -12.59 -41.15
CA VAL A 348 14.15 -14.00 -41.10
C VAL A 348 13.98 -14.52 -42.54
#